data_7ba2c2d4cc277f94ff872979b8318751
#
_entry.id   7ba2c2d4cc277f94ff872979b8318751
#
_cell.length_a   1.000
_cell.length_b   1.000
_cell.length_c   1.000
_cell.angle_alpha   90.00
_cell.angle_beta   90.00
_cell.angle_gamma   90.00
#
_symmetry.space_group_name_H-M   'P 1'
#
loop_
_entity.id
_entity.type
_entity.pdbx_description
1 polymer ?
#
loop_
_entity_poly.entity_id
_entity_poly.type
_entity_poly.pdbx_seq_one_letter_code
_entity_poly.pdbx_strand_id
1 'polypeptide(L)'
;IINRIFLFLDYILVPEFEKAKVKEPVFIMGVNRSGTTFFHKLLASSNQFSTSKTWDLIIPSLSLRKFLSILSYALTYFKIDQIEKKNKGHQVKLDNIEEDEMLLFIHKLDSLWVSNHFIPWLKFDSKTKDFMKYVYRDNSKNENRNIRSMLFCKDFFQRQAFLNKNRPHLSKSNPFIFKIDSILRVFPDAKFVFLVRDPLETLPSYFSLQENVKFGNLLSDKEMKLLRKETYAEVIEWYKETEKVKSKLNNKQFITLTYPQITN
;
A
#
# COMPACT_ATOMS: atom_id res chain seq x y z
N ILE A 1 0.88 -5.36 19.80
CA ILE A 1 0.27 -6.37 20.68
C ILE A 1 -1.26 -6.28 20.58
N ILE A 2 -1.89 -5.12 20.89
CA ILE A 2 -3.35 -4.93 20.92
C ILE A 2 -4.01 -5.41 19.62
N ASN A 3 -3.55 -4.94 18.45
CA ASN A 3 -4.09 -5.38 17.16
C ASN A 3 -4.05 -6.91 16.97
N ARG A 4 -3.01 -7.60 17.47
CA ARG A 4 -2.92 -9.07 17.35
C ARG A 4 -3.96 -9.79 18.20
N ILE A 5 -4.21 -9.29 19.40
CA ILE A 5 -5.25 -9.83 20.30
C ILE A 5 -6.62 -9.67 19.64
N PHE A 6 -6.94 -8.48 19.15
CA PHE A 6 -8.24 -8.22 18.54
C PHE A 6 -8.42 -8.91 17.18
N LEU A 7 -7.35 -9.07 16.40
CA LEU A 7 -7.39 -9.90 15.18
C LEU A 7 -7.73 -11.37 15.50
N PHE A 8 -7.26 -11.90 16.62
CA PHE A 8 -7.65 -13.23 17.11
C PHE A 8 -9.10 -13.22 17.60
N LEU A 9 -9.50 -12.19 18.35
CA LEU A 9 -10.88 -12.05 18.82
C LEU A 9 -11.89 -11.92 17.68
N ASP A 10 -11.51 -11.42 16.51
CA ASP A 10 -12.40 -11.39 15.33
C ASP A 10 -12.91 -12.79 14.96
N TYR A 11 -12.08 -13.83 15.07
CA TYR A 11 -12.47 -15.23 14.78
C TYR A 11 -13.50 -15.76 15.77
N ILE A 12 -13.58 -15.19 16.96
CA ILE A 12 -14.52 -15.59 18.01
C ILE A 12 -15.78 -14.72 17.96
N LEU A 13 -15.62 -13.41 17.81
CA LEU A 13 -16.71 -12.43 17.95
C LEU A 13 -17.41 -12.10 16.63
N VAL A 14 -16.77 -12.35 15.48
CA VAL A 14 -17.27 -12.03 14.14
C VAL A 14 -16.87 -13.14 13.14
N PRO A 15 -17.07 -14.43 13.45
CA PRO A 15 -16.58 -15.55 12.62
C PRO A 15 -17.12 -15.52 11.19
N GLU A 16 -18.20 -14.81 10.94
CA GLU A 16 -18.84 -14.71 9.63
C GLU A 16 -17.93 -14.08 8.57
N PHE A 17 -16.92 -13.27 8.96
CA PHE A 17 -16.00 -12.68 8.00
C PHE A 17 -15.18 -13.74 7.24
N GLU A 18 -14.92 -14.90 7.84
CA GLU A 18 -14.19 -16.00 7.18
C GLU A 18 -14.94 -16.55 5.96
N LYS A 19 -16.28 -16.42 5.94
CA LYS A 19 -17.13 -16.83 4.82
C LYS A 19 -17.10 -15.82 3.67
N ALA A 20 -16.61 -14.60 3.91
CA ALA A 20 -16.53 -13.58 2.89
C ALA A 20 -15.50 -13.98 1.83
N LYS A 21 -15.89 -13.87 0.56
CA LYS A 21 -15.05 -14.26 -0.58
C LYS A 21 -14.35 -13.04 -1.15
N VAL A 22 -13.02 -13.07 -1.16
CA VAL A 22 -12.23 -12.13 -1.94
C VAL A 22 -12.16 -12.67 -3.36
N LYS A 23 -12.85 -12.01 -4.29
CA LYS A 23 -12.91 -12.41 -5.69
C LYS A 23 -12.31 -11.31 -6.54
N GLU A 24 -11.46 -11.70 -7.49
CA GLU A 24 -10.86 -10.83 -8.49
C GLU A 24 -10.36 -9.50 -7.91
N PRO A 25 -9.52 -9.50 -6.83
CA PRO A 25 -9.02 -8.26 -6.28
C PRO A 25 -8.18 -7.53 -7.33
N VAL A 26 -8.36 -6.22 -7.41
CA VAL A 26 -7.67 -5.37 -8.40
C VAL A 26 -6.52 -4.63 -7.72
N PHE A 27 -5.31 -4.81 -8.22
CA PHE A 27 -4.10 -4.18 -7.72
C PHE A 27 -3.64 -3.06 -8.66
N ILE A 28 -3.75 -1.82 -8.20
CA ILE A 28 -3.22 -0.65 -8.92
C ILE A 28 -1.78 -0.42 -8.48
N MET A 29 -0.89 -0.36 -9.45
CA MET A 29 0.52 -0.11 -9.24
C MET A 29 1.10 0.77 -10.35
N GLY A 30 2.29 1.27 -10.17
CA GLY A 30 2.98 2.11 -11.14
C GLY A 30 4.19 2.79 -10.51
N VAL A 31 4.99 3.45 -11.30
CA VAL A 31 6.07 4.29 -10.78
C VAL A 31 5.47 5.42 -9.94
N ASN A 32 6.16 5.82 -8.86
CA ASN A 32 5.73 6.96 -8.07
C ASN A 32 5.50 8.18 -8.97
N ARG A 33 4.42 8.93 -8.74
CA ARG A 33 3.98 10.11 -9.54
C ARG A 33 3.38 9.79 -10.92
N SER A 34 3.05 8.53 -11.20
CA SER A 34 2.34 8.13 -12.44
C SER A 34 0.82 8.30 -12.40
N GLY A 35 0.25 8.84 -11.31
CA GLY A 35 -1.19 9.06 -11.20
C GLY A 35 -1.97 7.94 -10.50
N THR A 36 -1.29 6.97 -9.88
CA THR A 36 -1.92 5.83 -9.18
C THR A 36 -2.95 6.25 -8.13
N THR A 37 -2.66 7.29 -7.35
CA THR A 37 -3.60 7.82 -6.34
C THR A 37 -4.85 8.44 -6.97
N PHE A 38 -4.69 9.16 -8.08
CA PHE A 38 -5.82 9.75 -8.81
C PHE A 38 -6.73 8.64 -9.35
N PHE A 39 -6.14 7.68 -10.04
CA PHE A 39 -6.88 6.56 -10.64
C PHE A 39 -7.57 5.68 -9.58
N HIS A 40 -6.91 5.43 -8.47
CA HIS A 40 -7.50 4.70 -7.34
C HIS A 40 -8.75 5.41 -6.79
N LYS A 41 -8.66 6.72 -6.56
CA LYS A 41 -9.81 7.52 -6.10
C LYS A 41 -10.94 7.56 -7.14
N LEU A 42 -10.60 7.63 -8.42
CA LEU A 42 -11.57 7.60 -9.52
C LEU A 42 -12.35 6.29 -9.52
N LEU A 43 -11.67 5.14 -9.48
CA LEU A 43 -12.33 3.84 -9.43
C LEU A 43 -13.11 3.63 -8.11
N ALA A 44 -12.57 4.09 -7.00
CA ALA A 44 -13.25 4.02 -5.71
C ALA A 44 -14.57 4.77 -5.70
N SER A 45 -14.66 5.90 -6.40
CA SER A 45 -15.90 6.70 -6.51
C SER A 45 -17.03 6.00 -7.29
N SER A 46 -16.70 4.97 -8.08
CA SER A 46 -17.70 4.18 -8.82
C SER A 46 -18.59 3.30 -7.93
N ASN A 47 -18.25 3.14 -6.67
CA ASN A 47 -18.93 2.23 -5.72
C ASN A 47 -18.97 0.74 -6.15
N GLN A 48 -18.20 0.35 -7.17
CA GLN A 48 -18.09 -1.05 -7.60
C GLN A 48 -17.10 -1.86 -6.78
N PHE A 49 -16.19 -1.18 -6.10
CA PHE A 49 -15.10 -1.77 -5.34
C PHE A 49 -15.22 -1.48 -3.84
N SER A 50 -14.60 -2.32 -3.03
CA SER A 50 -14.22 -2.00 -1.66
C SER A 50 -12.80 -1.45 -1.65
N THR A 51 -12.52 -0.50 -0.78
CA THR A 51 -11.19 0.12 -0.63
C THR A 51 -10.81 0.18 0.83
N SER A 52 -9.51 0.35 1.09
CA SER A 52 -8.98 0.52 2.44
C SER A 52 -8.82 1.99 2.77
N LYS A 53 -9.34 2.40 3.91
CA LYS A 53 -9.06 3.69 4.51
C LYS A 53 -7.82 3.59 5.39
N THR A 54 -7.14 4.71 5.65
CA THR A 54 -5.99 4.78 6.59
C THR A 54 -6.30 4.10 7.91
N TRP A 55 -7.48 4.37 8.48
CA TRP A 55 -7.95 3.76 9.72
C TRP A 55 -8.03 2.23 9.65
N ASP A 56 -8.55 1.69 8.55
CA ASP A 56 -8.70 0.24 8.35
C ASP A 56 -7.35 -0.46 8.32
N LEU A 57 -6.33 0.18 7.75
CA LEU A 57 -4.98 -0.36 7.64
C LEU A 57 -4.20 -0.31 8.96
N ILE A 58 -4.42 0.75 9.76
CA ILE A 58 -3.82 0.90 11.10
C ILE A 58 -4.47 -0.06 12.09
N ILE A 59 -5.79 -0.23 11.99
CA ILE A 59 -6.59 -1.10 12.86
C ILE A 59 -7.35 -2.10 12.00
N PRO A 60 -6.67 -3.19 11.56
CA PRO A 60 -7.26 -4.16 10.65
C PRO A 60 -8.36 -5.03 11.27
N SER A 61 -8.47 -5.08 12.60
CA SER A 61 -9.47 -5.86 13.32
C SER A 61 -10.85 -5.22 13.30
N LEU A 62 -11.90 -6.01 13.02
CA LEU A 62 -13.30 -5.60 13.05
C LEU A 62 -13.77 -5.28 14.47
N SER A 63 -13.45 -6.15 15.41
CA SER A 63 -13.85 -6.03 16.82
C SER A 63 -13.18 -4.82 17.49
N LEU A 64 -11.89 -4.57 17.19
CA LEU A 64 -11.20 -3.38 17.72
C LEU A 64 -11.79 -2.09 17.16
N ARG A 65 -12.07 -2.03 15.86
CA ARG A 65 -12.73 -0.86 15.25
C ARG A 65 -14.10 -0.59 15.86
N LYS A 66 -14.91 -1.65 16.07
CA LYS A 66 -16.20 -1.53 16.74
C LYS A 66 -16.06 -1.04 18.18
N PHE A 67 -15.12 -1.60 18.93
CA PHE A 67 -14.84 -1.17 20.31
C PHE A 67 -14.44 0.30 20.37
N LEU A 68 -13.50 0.74 19.50
CA LEU A 68 -13.05 2.13 19.49
C LEU A 68 -14.14 3.10 19.00
N SER A 69 -15.03 2.69 18.09
CA SER A 69 -16.15 3.53 17.69
C SER A 69 -17.14 3.76 18.83
N ILE A 70 -17.40 2.75 19.65
CA ILE A 70 -18.23 2.88 20.85
C ILE A 70 -17.55 3.81 21.89
N LEU A 71 -16.24 3.61 22.08
CA LEU A 71 -15.45 4.44 22.99
C LEU A 71 -15.42 5.90 22.54
N SER A 72 -15.19 6.17 21.24
CA SER A 72 -15.19 7.52 20.69
C SER A 72 -16.54 8.20 20.85
N TYR A 73 -17.65 7.48 20.59
CA TYR A 73 -18.99 7.99 20.83
C TYR A 73 -19.21 8.36 22.30
N ALA A 74 -18.77 7.52 23.23
CA ALA A 74 -18.85 7.81 24.65
C ALA A 74 -18.00 9.03 25.05
N LEU A 75 -16.77 9.16 24.53
CA LEU A 75 -15.89 10.30 24.78
C LEU A 75 -16.48 11.61 24.25
N THR A 76 -17.06 11.58 23.05
CA THR A 76 -17.76 12.74 22.45
C THR A 76 -18.97 13.14 23.29
N TYR A 77 -19.75 12.16 23.76
CA TYR A 77 -20.89 12.40 24.66
C TYR A 77 -20.47 13.12 25.95
N PHE A 78 -19.32 12.76 26.49
CA PHE A 78 -18.77 13.40 27.72
C PHE A 78 -17.95 14.68 27.42
N LYS A 79 -17.97 15.24 26.22
CA LYS A 79 -17.25 16.46 25.81
C LYS A 79 -15.73 16.46 26.07
N ILE A 80 -15.10 15.30 26.01
CA ILE A 80 -13.65 15.15 26.23
C ILE A 80 -12.85 15.40 24.93
N ASP A 81 -13.55 15.65 23.82
CA ASP A 81 -12.96 15.75 22.48
C ASP A 81 -12.60 17.20 22.15
N GLN A 82 -11.42 17.66 22.60
CA GLN A 82 -10.80 18.89 22.13
C GLN A 82 -9.34 18.68 21.74
N ILE A 83 -9.09 17.89 20.69
CA ILE A 83 -7.77 17.84 20.06
C ILE A 83 -7.91 17.98 18.53
N GLU A 84 -8.30 19.17 18.08
CA GLU A 84 -8.01 19.60 16.71
C GLU A 84 -6.63 20.24 16.64
N LYS A 85 -5.61 19.50 16.23
CA LYS A 85 -4.34 20.09 15.81
C LYS A 85 -4.42 20.40 14.31
N LYS A 86 -4.50 21.71 13.99
CA LYS A 86 -4.23 22.25 12.67
C LYS A 86 -2.78 21.96 12.26
N ASN A 87 -2.55 20.93 11.44
CA ASN A 87 -1.29 20.78 10.75
C ASN A 87 -1.46 21.21 9.28
N LYS A 88 -0.78 22.30 8.92
CA LYS A 88 -0.58 22.72 7.52
C LYS A 88 0.44 21.76 6.89
N GLY A 89 0.01 20.91 6.00
CA GLY A 89 0.80 19.89 5.29
C GLY A 89 -0.05 18.65 5.08
N HIS A 90 0.27 17.81 4.13
CA HIS A 90 -0.46 16.61 3.74
C HIS A 90 -1.39 16.07 4.86
N GLN A 91 -2.67 16.44 4.79
CA GLN A 91 -3.65 15.99 5.79
C GLN A 91 -3.87 14.50 5.58
N VAL A 92 -3.18 13.66 6.32
CA VAL A 92 -3.54 12.26 6.48
C VAL A 92 -4.81 12.24 7.33
N LYS A 93 -5.95 12.34 6.67
CA LYS A 93 -7.23 12.10 7.32
C LYS A 93 -7.39 10.60 7.47
N LEU A 94 -7.80 10.13 8.63
CA LEU A 94 -8.03 8.70 8.91
C LEU A 94 -9.02 8.06 7.93
N ASP A 95 -9.90 8.86 7.33
CA ASP A 95 -10.86 8.44 6.33
C ASP A 95 -10.36 8.47 4.88
N ASN A 96 -9.11 8.90 4.64
CA ASN A 96 -8.55 8.87 3.30
C ASN A 96 -8.26 7.44 2.86
N ILE A 97 -8.41 7.21 1.55
CA ILE A 97 -8.01 5.97 0.91
C ILE A 97 -6.49 5.97 0.78
N GLU A 98 -5.84 4.94 1.34
CA GLU A 98 -4.38 4.81 1.42
C GLU A 98 -3.82 3.57 0.73
N GLU A 99 -2.50 3.47 0.70
CA GLU A 99 -1.78 2.32 0.14
C GLU A 99 -1.80 1.14 1.11
N ASP A 100 -2.33 0.00 0.67
CA ASP A 100 -2.48 -1.20 1.51
C ASP A 100 -1.13 -1.72 2.03
N GLU A 101 -0.10 -1.80 1.17
CA GLU A 101 1.23 -2.25 1.58
C GLU A 101 1.84 -1.34 2.63
N MET A 102 1.72 -0.03 2.44
CA MET A 102 2.41 0.97 3.24
C MET A 102 2.06 0.87 4.73
N LEU A 103 0.80 0.72 5.06
CA LEU A 103 0.31 0.70 6.45
C LEU A 103 0.00 -0.72 6.96
N LEU A 104 -0.64 -1.56 6.13
CA LEU A 104 -1.03 -2.90 6.53
C LEU A 104 0.19 -3.78 6.87
N PHE A 105 1.22 -3.74 6.03
CA PHE A 105 2.41 -4.58 6.21
C PHE A 105 3.35 -4.11 7.32
N ILE A 106 3.13 -2.94 7.91
CA ILE A 106 3.81 -2.54 9.15
C ILE A 106 3.54 -3.57 10.25
N HIS A 107 2.33 -4.15 10.31
CA HIS A 107 1.99 -5.18 11.30
C HIS A 107 2.83 -6.46 11.18
N LYS A 108 3.48 -6.65 10.03
CA LYS A 108 4.39 -7.78 9.73
C LYS A 108 5.85 -7.36 9.63
N LEU A 109 6.16 -6.07 9.82
CA LEU A 109 7.49 -5.48 9.56
C LEU A 109 7.99 -5.76 8.13
N ASP A 110 7.09 -5.79 7.16
CA ASP A 110 7.34 -6.13 5.76
C ASP A 110 6.96 -4.99 4.80
N SER A 111 6.98 -3.77 5.29
CA SER A 111 6.68 -2.56 4.52
C SER A 111 7.93 -1.73 4.28
N LEU A 112 8.10 -1.25 3.04
CA LEU A 112 9.10 -0.24 2.70
C LEU A 112 8.93 1.05 3.50
N TRP A 113 7.73 1.31 3.97
CA TRP A 113 7.45 2.49 4.77
C TRP A 113 8.25 2.49 6.07
N VAL A 114 8.44 1.32 6.70
CA VAL A 114 9.26 1.16 7.91
C VAL A 114 10.69 1.64 7.67
N SER A 115 11.32 1.16 6.60
CA SER A 115 12.69 1.54 6.28
C SER A 115 12.81 2.99 5.82
N ASN A 116 11.84 3.46 5.05
CA ASN A 116 11.90 4.80 4.48
C ASN A 116 11.68 5.91 5.51
N HIS A 117 10.94 5.64 6.59
CA HIS A 117 10.54 6.66 7.56
C HIS A 117 11.22 6.48 8.93
N PHE A 118 11.45 5.24 9.36
CA PHE A 118 12.07 4.99 10.66
C PHE A 118 13.59 4.84 10.59
N ILE A 119 14.11 4.39 9.45
CA ILE A 119 15.55 4.10 9.31
C ILE A 119 16.06 4.59 7.93
N PRO A 120 15.84 5.86 7.55
CA PRO A 120 16.13 6.35 6.20
C PRO A 120 17.60 6.25 5.81
N TRP A 121 18.52 6.32 6.78
CA TRP A 121 19.97 6.20 6.56
C TRP A 121 20.42 4.82 6.08
N LEU A 122 19.61 3.78 6.28
CA LEU A 122 19.92 2.46 5.76
C LEU A 122 19.99 2.39 4.22
N LYS A 123 19.38 3.35 3.52
CA LYS A 123 19.47 3.43 2.05
C LYS A 123 20.87 3.75 1.54
N PHE A 124 21.72 4.38 2.36
CA PHE A 124 23.05 4.80 1.98
C PHE A 124 24.13 3.78 2.31
N ASP A 125 23.81 2.77 3.12
CA ASP A 125 24.71 1.65 3.39
C ASP A 125 24.51 0.52 2.37
N SER A 126 25.59 0.11 1.69
CA SER A 126 25.55 -0.87 0.61
C SER A 126 24.99 -2.25 1.06
N LYS A 127 25.37 -2.71 2.25
CA LYS A 127 24.93 -3.99 2.80
C LYS A 127 23.44 -3.99 3.12
N THR A 128 22.96 -2.89 3.67
CA THR A 128 21.57 -2.72 4.05
C THR A 128 20.68 -2.48 2.83
N LYS A 129 21.20 -1.85 1.79
CA LYS A 129 20.49 -1.65 0.53
C LYS A 129 20.08 -2.99 -0.11
N ASP A 130 20.97 -3.97 -0.13
CA ASP A 130 20.67 -5.31 -0.63
C ASP A 130 19.64 -6.01 0.26
N PHE A 131 19.74 -5.86 1.58
CA PHE A 131 18.73 -6.35 2.52
C PHE A 131 17.35 -5.72 2.27
N MET A 132 17.30 -4.43 1.99
CA MET A 132 16.05 -3.72 1.70
C MET A 132 15.39 -4.22 0.41
N LYS A 133 16.16 -4.38 -0.68
CA LYS A 133 15.66 -5.00 -1.91
C LYS A 133 15.11 -6.41 -1.65
N TYR A 134 15.76 -7.15 -0.78
CA TYR A 134 15.37 -8.47 -0.36
C TYR A 134 14.02 -8.50 0.40
N VAL A 135 13.73 -7.49 1.21
CA VAL A 135 12.52 -7.44 2.05
C VAL A 135 11.25 -7.23 1.21
N TYR A 136 11.28 -6.36 0.21
CA TYR A 136 10.07 -5.98 -0.51
C TYR A 136 9.85 -6.65 -1.86
N ARG A 137 10.73 -7.60 -2.25
CA ARG A 137 10.63 -8.34 -3.52
C ARG A 137 10.40 -9.81 -3.29
N ASP A 138 9.67 -10.41 -4.22
CA ASP A 138 9.62 -11.86 -4.31
C ASP A 138 10.99 -12.43 -4.67
N ASN A 139 11.46 -13.36 -3.87
CA ASN A 139 12.65 -14.14 -4.13
C ASN A 139 12.58 -15.49 -3.40
N SER A 140 13.34 -16.48 -3.88
CA SER A 140 13.32 -17.84 -3.36
C SER A 140 13.73 -17.96 -1.88
N LYS A 141 14.57 -17.03 -1.40
CA LYS A 141 15.03 -17.05 0.01
C LYS A 141 14.00 -16.50 0.99
N ASN A 142 13.02 -15.71 0.50
CA ASN A 142 11.98 -15.04 1.30
C ASN A 142 10.57 -15.52 1.02
N GLU A 143 10.40 -16.56 0.25
CA GLU A 143 9.10 -17.01 -0.20
C GLU A 143 8.10 -17.19 0.93
N ASN A 144 8.47 -17.89 2.00
CA ASN A 144 7.61 -18.10 3.16
C ASN A 144 7.21 -16.81 3.87
N ARG A 145 8.08 -15.80 3.88
CA ARG A 145 7.80 -14.50 4.47
C ARG A 145 6.79 -13.73 3.60
N ASN A 146 7.03 -13.67 2.30
CA ASN A 146 6.17 -12.98 1.36
C ASN A 146 4.78 -13.60 1.33
N ILE A 147 4.67 -14.94 1.31
CA ILE A 147 3.40 -15.65 1.40
C ILE A 147 2.66 -15.34 2.70
N ARG A 148 3.34 -15.32 3.86
CA ARG A 148 2.70 -14.96 5.14
C ARG A 148 2.17 -13.53 5.14
N SER A 149 2.88 -12.59 4.51
CA SER A 149 2.42 -11.22 4.38
C SER A 149 1.21 -11.11 3.45
N MET A 150 1.19 -11.87 2.34
CA MET A 150 0.03 -11.92 1.45
C MET A 150 -1.16 -12.64 2.06
N LEU A 151 -0.97 -13.68 2.86
CA LEU A 151 -2.06 -14.32 3.62
C LEU A 151 -2.66 -13.35 4.63
N PHE A 152 -1.85 -12.54 5.30
CA PHE A 152 -2.35 -11.48 6.17
C PHE A 152 -3.13 -10.41 5.40
N CYS A 153 -2.68 -10.06 4.19
CA CYS A 153 -3.41 -9.20 3.27
C CYS A 153 -4.77 -9.82 2.89
N LYS A 154 -4.81 -11.13 2.60
CA LYS A 154 -6.05 -11.85 2.30
C LYS A 154 -7.04 -11.82 3.47
N ASP A 155 -6.55 -12.10 4.67
CA ASP A 155 -7.34 -12.00 5.90
C ASP A 155 -7.96 -10.60 6.06
N PHE A 156 -7.18 -9.57 5.76
CA PHE A 156 -7.66 -8.20 5.78
C PHE A 156 -8.70 -7.93 4.68
N PHE A 157 -8.45 -8.38 3.46
CA PHE A 157 -9.41 -8.22 2.35
C PHE A 157 -10.72 -8.99 2.61
N GLN A 158 -10.67 -10.13 3.30
CA GLN A 158 -11.89 -10.84 3.73
C GLN A 158 -12.72 -9.98 4.70
N ARG A 159 -12.07 -9.29 5.65
CA ARG A 159 -12.75 -8.33 6.54
C ARG A 159 -13.36 -7.17 5.76
N GLN A 160 -12.66 -6.64 4.77
CA GLN A 160 -13.20 -5.60 3.90
C GLN A 160 -14.37 -6.11 3.04
N ALA A 161 -14.25 -7.31 2.47
CA ALA A 161 -15.33 -7.94 1.70
C ALA A 161 -16.59 -8.19 2.56
N PHE A 162 -16.41 -8.64 3.80
CA PHE A 162 -17.50 -8.81 4.76
C PHE A 162 -18.25 -7.49 5.00
N LEU A 163 -17.54 -6.40 5.23
CA LEU A 163 -18.15 -5.08 5.44
C LEU A 163 -18.80 -4.51 4.17
N ASN A 164 -18.30 -4.87 2.99
CA ASN A 164 -18.67 -4.28 1.70
C ASN A 164 -19.45 -5.25 0.78
N LYS A 165 -20.17 -6.22 1.34
CA LYS A 165 -21.05 -7.14 0.59
C LYS A 165 -20.32 -7.91 -0.52
N ASN A 166 -19.11 -8.39 -0.24
CA ASN A 166 -18.24 -9.15 -1.16
C ASN A 166 -17.87 -8.40 -2.46
N ARG A 167 -17.86 -7.07 -2.45
CA ARG A 167 -17.31 -6.31 -3.59
C ARG A 167 -15.84 -6.63 -3.78
N PRO A 168 -15.34 -6.69 -5.04
CA PRO A 168 -13.91 -6.84 -5.30
C PRO A 168 -13.10 -5.78 -4.56
N HIS A 169 -12.00 -6.16 -3.96
CA HIS A 169 -11.13 -5.20 -3.29
C HIS A 169 -10.25 -4.47 -4.30
N LEU A 170 -10.24 -3.14 -4.21
CA LEU A 170 -9.37 -2.27 -5.00
C LEU A 170 -8.19 -1.85 -4.14
N SER A 171 -7.08 -2.52 -4.35
CA SER A 171 -5.81 -2.26 -3.67
C SER A 171 -4.96 -1.28 -4.48
N LYS A 172 -4.27 -0.40 -3.80
CA LYS A 172 -3.24 0.45 -4.41
C LYS A 172 -1.96 0.32 -3.62
N SER A 173 -0.93 -0.20 -4.28
CA SER A 173 0.43 -0.17 -3.74
C SER A 173 1.44 -0.29 -4.86
N ASN A 174 2.21 0.76 -5.04
CA ASN A 174 3.23 0.79 -6.08
C ASN A 174 4.22 -0.38 -5.97
N PRO A 175 4.77 -0.77 -4.79
CA PRO A 175 5.72 -1.87 -4.65
C PRO A 175 5.17 -3.26 -4.98
N PHE A 176 3.86 -3.44 -5.11
CA PHE A 176 3.28 -4.75 -5.42
C PHE A 176 3.72 -5.33 -6.77
N ILE A 177 4.25 -4.50 -7.68
CA ILE A 177 4.88 -5.01 -8.92
C ILE A 177 6.02 -6.01 -8.63
N PHE A 178 6.68 -5.88 -7.50
CA PHE A 178 7.75 -6.77 -7.07
C PHE A 178 7.27 -7.98 -6.26
N LYS A 179 5.95 -8.10 -6.00
CA LYS A 179 5.33 -9.17 -5.21
C LYS A 179 4.27 -9.96 -6.00
N ILE A 180 4.33 -9.91 -7.33
CA ILE A 180 3.33 -10.53 -8.21
C ILE A 180 3.22 -12.05 -7.98
N ASP A 181 4.35 -12.74 -7.82
CA ASP A 181 4.34 -14.20 -7.64
C ASP A 181 3.68 -14.58 -6.30
N SER A 182 3.95 -13.83 -5.23
CA SER A 182 3.29 -14.00 -3.92
C SER A 182 1.81 -13.63 -3.97
N ILE A 183 1.44 -12.56 -4.69
CA ILE A 183 0.05 -12.15 -4.86
C ILE A 183 -0.72 -13.26 -5.60
N LEU A 184 -0.21 -13.77 -6.72
CA LEU A 184 -0.89 -14.79 -7.51
C LEU A 184 -1.05 -16.13 -6.78
N ARG A 185 -0.12 -16.47 -5.88
CA ARG A 185 -0.27 -17.67 -5.04
C ARG A 185 -1.42 -17.57 -4.05
N VAL A 186 -1.73 -16.37 -3.58
CA VAL A 186 -2.79 -16.13 -2.58
C VAL A 186 -4.10 -15.70 -3.23
N PHE A 187 -4.01 -14.99 -4.36
CA PHE A 187 -5.11 -14.48 -5.17
C PHE A 187 -4.91 -14.88 -6.64
N PRO A 188 -5.19 -16.13 -7.03
CA PRO A 188 -4.93 -16.61 -8.39
C PRO A 188 -5.79 -15.91 -9.46
N ASP A 189 -6.90 -15.30 -9.05
CA ASP A 189 -7.82 -14.52 -9.87
C ASP A 189 -7.55 -13.01 -9.83
N ALA A 190 -6.44 -12.57 -9.22
CA ALA A 190 -6.07 -11.17 -9.13
C ALA A 190 -5.93 -10.50 -10.49
N LYS A 191 -6.35 -9.24 -10.56
CA LYS A 191 -6.18 -8.35 -11.72
C LYS A 191 -5.22 -7.23 -11.39
N PHE A 192 -4.41 -6.84 -12.36
CA PHE A 192 -3.33 -5.88 -12.18
C PHE A 192 -3.47 -4.74 -13.16
N VAL A 193 -3.41 -3.51 -12.66
CA VAL A 193 -3.37 -2.30 -13.46
C VAL A 193 -2.06 -1.58 -13.20
N PHE A 194 -1.24 -1.45 -14.21
CA PHE A 194 0.01 -0.70 -14.12
C PHE A 194 -0.12 0.64 -14.83
N LEU A 195 0.11 1.72 -14.09
CA LEU A 195 0.06 3.08 -14.62
C LEU A 195 1.44 3.53 -15.08
N VAL A 196 1.49 3.96 -16.33
CA VAL A 196 2.69 4.50 -16.98
C VAL A 196 2.51 5.98 -17.22
N ARG A 197 3.53 6.74 -16.92
CA ARG A 197 3.64 8.16 -17.27
C ARG A 197 5.04 8.43 -17.79
N ASP A 198 5.19 9.43 -18.66
CA ASP A 198 6.47 9.81 -19.21
C ASP A 198 7.51 10.01 -18.09
N PRO A 199 8.68 9.33 -18.16
CA PRO A 199 9.75 9.50 -17.19
C PRO A 199 10.25 10.95 -17.07
N LEU A 200 10.19 11.72 -18.15
CA LEU A 200 10.55 13.15 -18.15
C LEU A 200 9.62 14.00 -17.29
N GLU A 201 8.39 13.54 -17.07
CA GLU A 201 7.43 14.21 -16.18
C GLU A 201 7.46 13.61 -14.75
N THR A 202 7.60 12.29 -14.65
CA THR A 202 7.55 11.61 -13.35
C THR A 202 8.81 11.85 -12.51
N LEU A 203 9.98 11.84 -13.11
CA LEU A 203 11.25 11.99 -12.39
C LEU A 203 11.41 13.34 -11.69
N PRO A 204 11.20 14.50 -12.34
CA PRO A 204 11.26 15.79 -11.67
C PRO A 204 10.25 15.90 -10.53
N SER A 205 9.03 15.40 -10.75
CA SER A 205 7.97 15.39 -9.73
C SER A 205 8.32 14.47 -8.55
N TYR A 206 9.00 13.36 -8.80
CA TYR A 206 9.44 12.43 -7.75
C TYR A 206 10.61 13.02 -6.96
N PHE A 207 11.58 13.65 -7.61
CA PHE A 207 12.66 14.36 -6.93
C PHE A 207 12.13 15.47 -6.03
N SER A 208 11.22 16.30 -6.55
CA SER A 208 10.57 17.35 -5.76
C SER A 208 9.85 16.80 -4.52
N LEU A 209 9.16 15.66 -4.64
CA LEU A 209 8.54 15.00 -3.50
C LEU A 209 9.56 14.53 -2.46
N GLN A 210 10.69 13.96 -2.90
CA GLN A 210 11.73 13.50 -2.00
C GLN A 210 12.43 14.65 -1.28
N GLU A 211 12.75 15.70 -2.02
CA GLU A 211 13.44 16.88 -1.50
C GLU A 211 12.57 17.69 -0.53
N ASN A 212 11.32 17.96 -0.91
CA ASN A 212 10.48 18.88 -0.15
C ASN A 212 9.65 18.21 0.96
N VAL A 213 9.34 16.92 0.84
CA VAL A 213 8.41 16.25 1.76
C VAL A 213 9.10 15.19 2.62
N LYS A 214 9.99 14.39 2.02
CA LYS A 214 10.55 13.22 2.71
C LYS A 214 11.87 13.50 3.40
N PHE A 215 12.76 14.26 2.78
CA PHE A 215 14.14 14.38 3.23
C PHE A 215 14.58 15.84 3.44
N GLY A 216 13.92 16.81 2.85
CA GLY A 216 14.08 18.24 3.08
C GLY A 216 15.47 18.67 3.54
N ASN A 217 15.55 19.14 4.78
CA ASN A 217 16.79 19.60 5.41
C ASN A 217 17.60 18.50 6.11
N LEU A 218 17.25 17.20 5.90
CA LEU A 218 17.89 16.08 6.60
C LEU A 218 19.11 15.52 5.87
N LEU A 219 19.29 15.86 4.59
CA LEU A 219 20.36 15.33 3.75
C LEU A 219 21.30 16.44 3.28
N SER A 220 22.60 16.14 3.27
CA SER A 220 23.62 16.96 2.62
C SER A 220 23.47 16.94 1.09
N ASP A 221 24.05 17.92 0.39
CA ASP A 221 24.07 17.99 -1.07
C ASP A 221 24.63 16.72 -1.73
N LYS A 222 25.64 16.11 -1.10
CA LYS A 222 26.24 14.85 -1.57
C LYS A 222 25.24 13.70 -1.47
N GLU A 223 24.54 13.57 -0.36
CA GLU A 223 23.51 12.54 -0.14
C GLU A 223 22.32 12.77 -1.05
N MET A 224 21.93 14.02 -1.30
CA MET A 224 20.86 14.37 -2.21
C MET A 224 21.19 13.95 -3.66
N LYS A 225 22.44 14.20 -4.12
CA LYS A 225 22.90 13.72 -5.44
C LYS A 225 22.88 12.20 -5.53
N LEU A 226 23.28 11.51 -4.47
CA LEU A 226 23.21 10.05 -4.41
C LEU A 226 21.76 9.57 -4.45
N LEU A 227 20.86 10.19 -3.70
CA LEU A 227 19.43 9.88 -3.69
C LEU A 227 18.81 10.01 -5.09
N ARG A 228 19.12 11.08 -5.83
CA ARG A 228 18.65 11.26 -7.22
C ARG A 228 19.12 10.14 -8.13
N LYS A 229 20.39 9.76 -8.04
CA LYS A 229 20.96 8.64 -8.82
C LYS A 229 20.26 7.33 -8.50
N GLU A 230 20.02 7.05 -7.23
CA GLU A 230 19.32 5.85 -6.78
C GLU A 230 17.87 5.84 -7.23
N THR A 231 17.17 6.97 -7.15
CA THR A 231 15.80 7.12 -7.62
C THR A 231 15.68 6.88 -9.12
N TYR A 232 16.63 7.39 -9.90
CA TYR A 232 16.66 7.13 -11.33
C TYR A 232 16.83 5.63 -11.64
N ALA A 233 17.77 4.97 -10.96
CA ALA A 233 17.98 3.53 -11.11
C ALA A 233 16.73 2.73 -10.67
N GLU A 234 16.08 3.13 -9.59
CA GLU A 234 14.83 2.53 -9.11
C GLU A 234 13.72 2.63 -10.16
N VAL A 235 13.51 3.80 -10.75
CA VAL A 235 12.48 3.99 -11.79
C VAL A 235 12.72 3.09 -13.00
N ILE A 236 13.97 2.98 -13.47
CA ILE A 236 14.31 2.04 -14.56
C ILE A 236 13.97 0.60 -14.16
N GLU A 237 14.28 0.21 -12.93
CA GLU A 237 14.00 -1.14 -12.43
C GLU A 237 12.51 -1.44 -12.36
N TRP A 238 11.67 -0.47 -12.01
CA TRP A 238 10.21 -0.60 -12.03
C TRP A 238 9.68 -0.88 -13.43
N TYR A 239 10.15 -0.15 -14.44
CA TYR A 239 9.73 -0.40 -15.82
C TYR A 239 10.19 -1.78 -16.33
N LYS A 240 11.43 -2.19 -16.00
CA LYS A 240 11.94 -3.53 -16.35
C LYS A 240 11.10 -4.64 -15.69
N GLU A 241 10.75 -4.49 -14.43
CA GLU A 241 9.91 -5.48 -13.75
C GLU A 241 8.50 -5.50 -14.33
N THR A 242 7.95 -4.35 -14.74
CA THR A 242 6.65 -4.27 -15.41
C THR A 242 6.64 -5.07 -16.70
N GLU A 243 7.64 -4.91 -17.56
CA GLU A 243 7.74 -5.67 -18.82
C GLU A 243 7.89 -7.17 -18.56
N LYS A 244 8.67 -7.56 -17.57
CA LYS A 244 8.80 -8.96 -17.13
C LYS A 244 7.48 -9.53 -16.62
N VAL A 245 6.72 -8.79 -15.84
CA VAL A 245 5.39 -9.21 -15.34
C VAL A 245 4.40 -9.32 -16.50
N LYS A 246 4.39 -8.34 -17.39
CA LYS A 246 3.54 -8.32 -18.60
C LYS A 246 3.76 -9.55 -19.47
N SER A 247 5.00 -10.04 -19.62
CA SER A 247 5.30 -11.25 -20.37
C SER A 247 4.82 -12.55 -19.71
N LYS A 248 4.58 -12.54 -18.39
CA LYS A 248 4.11 -13.69 -17.61
C LYS A 248 2.59 -13.80 -17.54
N LEU A 249 1.88 -12.67 -17.60
CA LEU A 249 0.45 -12.58 -17.36
C LEU A 249 -0.32 -12.43 -18.68
N ASN A 250 -1.55 -12.94 -18.70
CA ASN A 250 -2.43 -12.76 -19.85
C ASN A 250 -3.14 -11.39 -19.78
N ASN A 251 -3.68 -10.95 -20.95
CA ASN A 251 -4.35 -9.66 -21.05
C ASN A 251 -5.65 -9.55 -20.24
N LYS A 252 -6.18 -10.64 -19.70
CA LYS A 252 -7.33 -10.62 -18.79
C LYS A 252 -6.94 -10.31 -17.34
N GLN A 253 -5.66 -10.52 -17.01
CA GLN A 253 -5.13 -10.31 -15.66
C GLN A 253 -4.29 -9.04 -15.55
N PHE A 254 -3.69 -8.57 -16.63
CA PHE A 254 -2.77 -7.43 -16.60
C PHE A 254 -3.07 -6.42 -17.71
N ILE A 255 -3.22 -5.17 -17.33
CA ILE A 255 -3.40 -4.03 -18.24
C ILE A 255 -2.42 -2.91 -17.89
N THR A 256 -1.86 -2.28 -18.91
CA THR A 256 -1.08 -1.04 -18.77
C THR A 256 -1.92 0.13 -19.26
N LEU A 257 -2.03 1.17 -18.45
CA LEU A 257 -2.71 2.41 -18.79
C LEU A 257 -1.71 3.58 -18.70
N THR A 258 -1.80 4.49 -19.65
CA THR A 258 -1.01 5.73 -19.64
C THR A 258 -1.72 6.84 -18.89
N TYR A 259 -0.98 7.81 -18.37
CA TYR A 259 -1.56 8.95 -17.65
C TYR A 259 -2.62 9.71 -18.47
N PRO A 260 -2.42 10.02 -19.78
CA PRO A 260 -3.46 10.62 -20.61
C PRO A 260 -4.75 9.79 -20.72
N GLN A 261 -4.67 8.46 -20.73
CA GLN A 261 -5.85 7.59 -20.82
C GLN A 261 -6.72 7.63 -19.57
N ILE A 262 -6.19 8.05 -18.43
CA ILE A 262 -6.95 8.15 -17.18
C ILE A 262 -7.41 9.57 -16.87
N THR A 263 -6.96 10.56 -17.61
CA THR A 263 -7.30 11.98 -17.39
C THR A 263 -8.18 12.60 -18.47
N ASN A 264 -8.26 11.97 -19.64
CA ASN A 264 -9.13 12.33 -20.77
C ASN A 264 -10.32 11.38 -20.85
#